data_71b023b7900cda4750bd4cdbb457f2bb
#
_entry.id   71b023b7900cda4750bd4cdbb457f2bb
#
_cell.length_a   1.000
_cell.length_b   1.000
_cell.length_c   1.000
_cell.angle_alpha   90.00
_cell.angle_beta   90.00
_cell.angle_gamma   90.00
#
_symmetry.space_group_name_H-M   'P 1'
#
loop_
_entity.id
_entity.type
_entity.pdbx_description
1 polymer ?
#
loop_
_entity_poly.entity_id
_entity_poly.type
_entity_poly.pdbx_seq_one_letter_code
_entity_poly.pdbx_strand_id
1 'polypeptide(L)'
;MMPAYLDCNATTPVEKEVAREVSRFLVEEYGNPASPVHMYGTIARMGVEKARRDVAAVVAAQPEDVIFTSGATESNNLALLGLAEAGLRCGRTHFICSAIEHKAVLEPIESLQASGFEVTILPVDRTGVVRVEALAEALRPETLCVSIMHVNNETGVLQPLDEVAKALQDHHAWLHIDAAQGF
;
A
#
# COMPACT_ATOMS: atom_id res chain seq x y z
N MET A 1 -37.90 8.21 0.99
CA MET A 1 -37.00 7.21 0.39
C MET A 1 -35.60 7.80 0.43
N MET A 2 -34.61 7.11 1.00
CA MET A 2 -33.23 7.60 1.00
C MET A 2 -32.69 7.57 -0.45
N PRO A 3 -31.88 8.57 -0.88
CA PRO A 3 -31.24 8.53 -2.19
C PRO A 3 -30.25 7.36 -2.27
N ALA A 4 -29.95 6.92 -3.49
CA ALA A 4 -28.89 5.92 -3.70
C ALA A 4 -27.52 6.52 -3.34
N TYR A 5 -26.72 5.77 -2.59
CA TYR A 5 -25.34 6.14 -2.29
C TYR A 5 -24.44 5.56 -3.38
N LEU A 6 -23.69 6.43 -4.08
CA LEU A 6 -22.89 6.07 -5.25
C LEU A 6 -21.38 6.38 -5.06
N ASP A 7 -20.96 6.67 -3.84
CA ASP A 7 -19.57 7.03 -3.52
C ASP A 7 -18.88 5.93 -2.68
N CYS A 8 -18.94 4.70 -3.14
CA CYS A 8 -18.36 3.55 -2.44
C CYS A 8 -16.82 3.58 -2.40
N ASN A 9 -16.17 4.39 -3.24
CA ASN A 9 -14.73 4.58 -3.17
C ASN A 9 -14.31 5.40 -1.95
N ALA A 10 -15.17 6.29 -1.46
CA ALA A 10 -14.90 7.07 -0.25
C ALA A 10 -15.21 6.25 1.01
N THR A 11 -16.41 5.67 1.08
CA THR A 11 -16.86 4.88 2.24
C THR A 11 -17.85 3.81 1.81
N THR A 12 -17.87 2.68 2.54
CA THR A 12 -18.87 1.63 2.36
C THR A 12 -19.45 1.22 3.72
N PRO A 13 -20.67 0.68 3.76
CA PRO A 13 -21.15 0.03 4.96
C PRO A 13 -20.20 -1.09 5.40
N VAL A 14 -19.90 -1.14 6.69
CA VAL A 14 -19.11 -2.25 7.25
C VAL A 14 -19.96 -3.52 7.22
N GLU A 15 -19.38 -4.62 6.78
CA GLU A 15 -20.02 -5.93 6.82
C GLU A 15 -20.44 -6.29 8.24
N LYS A 16 -21.65 -6.86 8.40
CA LYS A 16 -22.24 -7.12 9.72
C LYS A 16 -21.38 -8.04 10.59
N GLU A 17 -20.71 -9.00 9.98
CA GLU A 17 -19.81 -9.93 10.66
C GLU A 17 -18.57 -9.21 11.16
N VAL A 18 -17.97 -8.35 10.32
CA VAL A 18 -16.83 -7.51 10.71
C VAL A 18 -17.21 -6.56 11.85
N ALA A 19 -18.38 -5.90 11.76
CA ALA A 19 -18.85 -5.02 12.83
C ALA A 19 -19.05 -5.75 14.17
N ARG A 20 -19.51 -7.02 14.15
CA ARG A 20 -19.63 -7.85 15.36
C ARG A 20 -18.26 -8.19 15.95
N GLU A 21 -17.30 -8.58 15.12
CA GLU A 21 -15.92 -8.87 15.58
C GLU A 21 -15.26 -7.62 16.18
N VAL A 22 -15.36 -6.46 15.52
CA VAL A 22 -14.86 -5.20 16.07
C VAL A 22 -15.49 -4.92 17.44
N SER A 23 -16.82 -5.06 17.56
CA SER A 23 -17.53 -4.86 18.82
C SER A 23 -17.06 -5.84 19.90
N ARG A 24 -16.86 -7.12 19.57
CA ARG A 24 -16.35 -8.13 20.49
C ARG A 24 -14.98 -7.75 21.07
N PHE A 25 -14.05 -7.34 20.24
CA PHE A 25 -12.71 -6.93 20.70
C PHE A 25 -12.73 -5.60 21.48
N LEU A 26 -13.69 -4.71 21.19
CA LEU A 26 -13.81 -3.47 21.95
C LEU A 26 -14.44 -3.66 23.35
N VAL A 27 -15.32 -4.64 23.52
CA VAL A 27 -16.17 -4.77 24.73
C VAL A 27 -15.82 -6.01 25.55
N GLU A 28 -15.51 -7.13 24.91
CA GLU A 28 -15.34 -8.44 25.59
C GLU A 28 -13.87 -8.87 25.64
N GLU A 29 -13.12 -8.74 24.54
CA GLU A 29 -11.73 -9.18 24.39
C GLU A 29 -10.73 -8.02 24.30
N TYR A 30 -10.94 -6.99 25.07
CA TYR A 30 -10.24 -5.71 25.08
C TYR A 30 -8.79 -5.76 25.61
N GLY A 31 -8.22 -6.94 25.76
CA GLY A 31 -6.86 -7.10 26.31
C GLY A 31 -5.77 -6.48 25.44
N ASN A 32 -4.71 -6.00 26.09
CA ASN A 32 -3.54 -5.51 25.37
C ASN A 32 -2.72 -6.69 24.81
N PRO A 33 -2.58 -6.85 23.48
CA PRO A 33 -1.84 -7.97 22.88
C PRO A 33 -0.33 -7.97 23.22
N ALA A 34 0.22 -6.84 23.65
CA ALA A 34 1.60 -6.75 24.10
C ALA A 34 1.81 -7.23 25.55
N SER A 35 0.75 -7.54 26.29
CA SER A 35 0.84 -7.98 27.68
C SER A 35 0.93 -9.51 27.80
N PRO A 36 2.08 -10.08 28.18
CA PRO A 36 2.24 -11.55 28.25
C PRO A 36 1.78 -12.15 29.58
N VAL A 37 1.47 -11.33 30.59
CA VAL A 37 1.34 -11.76 31.98
C VAL A 37 -0.06 -12.24 32.39
N HIS A 38 -1.06 -12.09 31.54
CA HIS A 38 -2.43 -12.49 31.86
C HIS A 38 -3.21 -12.95 30.62
N MET A 39 -4.27 -13.72 30.87
CA MET A 39 -5.08 -14.34 29.82
C MET A 39 -5.69 -13.34 28.82
N TYR A 40 -6.10 -12.14 29.26
CA TYR A 40 -6.64 -11.13 28.39
C TYR A 40 -5.67 -10.70 27.28
N GLY A 41 -4.39 -10.50 27.64
CA GLY A 41 -3.35 -10.18 26.64
C GLY A 41 -3.06 -11.36 25.70
N THR A 42 -3.09 -12.59 26.20
CA THR A 42 -2.91 -13.80 25.39
C THR A 42 -4.04 -13.95 24.37
N ILE A 43 -5.31 -13.77 24.77
CA ILE A 43 -6.47 -13.84 23.86
C ILE A 43 -6.36 -12.77 22.77
N ALA A 44 -6.09 -11.53 23.16
CA ALA A 44 -5.93 -10.43 22.20
C ALA A 44 -4.79 -10.71 21.21
N ARG A 45 -3.65 -11.20 21.66
CA ARG A 45 -2.53 -11.58 20.79
C ARG A 45 -2.92 -12.68 19.81
N MET A 46 -3.60 -13.73 20.28
CA MET A 46 -4.07 -14.80 19.38
C MET A 46 -4.98 -14.27 18.29
N GLY A 47 -5.85 -13.29 18.60
CA GLY A 47 -6.68 -12.60 17.63
C GLY A 47 -5.87 -11.85 16.56
N VAL A 48 -4.89 -11.06 16.99
CA VAL A 48 -3.99 -10.31 16.08
C VAL A 48 -3.20 -11.27 15.18
N GLU A 49 -2.62 -12.32 15.75
CA GLU A 49 -1.84 -13.29 14.98
C GLU A 49 -2.71 -14.13 14.03
N LYS A 50 -3.97 -14.39 14.38
CA LYS A 50 -4.91 -15.01 13.45
C LYS A 50 -5.18 -14.06 12.27
N ALA A 51 -5.52 -12.81 12.54
CA ALA A 51 -5.78 -11.81 11.51
C ALA A 51 -4.57 -11.64 10.56
N ARG A 52 -3.35 -11.63 11.11
CA ARG A 52 -2.11 -11.56 10.34
C ARG A 52 -1.97 -12.73 9.37
N ARG A 53 -2.21 -13.96 9.83
CA ARG A 53 -2.20 -15.14 8.95
C ARG A 53 -3.29 -15.08 7.88
N ASP A 54 -4.49 -14.64 8.25
CA ASP A 54 -5.61 -14.55 7.31
C ASP A 54 -5.30 -13.54 6.18
N VAL A 55 -4.75 -12.37 6.52
CA VAL A 55 -4.31 -11.37 5.52
C VAL A 55 -3.16 -11.90 4.65
N ALA A 56 -2.13 -12.50 5.27
CA ALA A 56 -1.00 -13.06 4.54
C ALA A 56 -1.44 -14.12 3.51
N ALA A 57 -2.41 -14.96 3.87
CA ALA A 57 -2.93 -16.00 2.98
C ALA A 57 -3.63 -15.43 1.73
N VAL A 58 -4.26 -14.26 1.81
CA VAL A 58 -4.93 -13.61 0.67
C VAL A 58 -3.92 -13.21 -0.40
N VAL A 59 -2.73 -12.74 0.01
CA VAL A 59 -1.68 -12.24 -0.90
C VAL A 59 -0.52 -13.21 -1.08
N ALA A 60 -0.66 -14.46 -0.61
CA ALA A 60 0.38 -15.49 -0.65
C ALA A 60 1.72 -15.04 -0.02
N ALA A 61 1.66 -14.19 1.02
CA ALA A 61 2.81 -13.71 1.79
C ALA A 61 3.01 -14.54 3.08
N GLN A 62 4.12 -14.27 3.79
CA GLN A 62 4.32 -14.81 5.13
C GLN A 62 3.63 -13.91 6.17
N PRO A 63 3.13 -14.46 7.29
CA PRO A 63 2.50 -13.65 8.34
C PRO A 63 3.43 -12.54 8.88
N GLU A 64 4.73 -12.78 8.91
CA GLU A 64 5.76 -11.84 9.37
C GLU A 64 5.89 -10.62 8.45
N ASP A 65 5.48 -10.74 7.18
CA ASP A 65 5.52 -9.64 6.19
C ASP A 65 4.31 -8.70 6.31
N VAL A 66 3.28 -9.07 7.10
CA VAL A 66 2.08 -8.25 7.30
C VAL A 66 2.33 -7.21 8.39
N ILE A 67 2.19 -5.95 8.07
CA ILE A 67 2.27 -4.83 9.03
C ILE A 67 0.92 -4.14 9.10
N PHE A 68 0.29 -4.17 10.28
CA PHE A 68 -0.96 -3.42 10.52
C PHE A 68 -0.65 -1.95 10.77
N THR A 69 -1.37 -1.09 10.08
CA THR A 69 -1.27 0.37 10.18
C THR A 69 -2.65 0.98 10.40
N SER A 70 -2.71 2.28 10.62
CA SER A 70 -3.99 3.01 10.75
C SER A 70 -4.74 3.19 9.43
N GLY A 71 -4.09 2.92 8.29
CA GLY A 71 -4.70 3.04 6.97
C GLY A 71 -3.66 3.19 5.86
N ALA A 72 -4.12 3.30 4.61
CA ALA A 72 -3.27 3.35 3.43
C ALA A 72 -2.26 4.51 3.44
N THR A 73 -2.62 5.67 4.00
CA THR A 73 -1.70 6.81 4.11
C THR A 73 -0.47 6.45 4.96
N GLU A 74 -0.67 5.83 6.12
CA GLU A 74 0.46 5.38 6.94
C GLU A 74 1.26 4.29 6.25
N SER A 75 0.60 3.33 5.61
CA SER A 75 1.25 2.23 4.89
C SER A 75 2.16 2.75 3.77
N ASN A 76 1.66 3.65 2.92
CA ASN A 76 2.41 4.25 1.82
C ASN A 76 3.61 5.06 2.33
N ASN A 77 3.41 5.88 3.37
CA ASN A 77 4.51 6.64 4.00
C ASN A 77 5.57 5.71 4.59
N LEU A 78 5.15 4.67 5.32
CA LEU A 78 6.05 3.69 5.92
C LEU A 78 6.91 2.99 4.85
N ALA A 79 6.30 2.57 3.75
CA ALA A 79 7.00 1.90 2.66
C ALA A 79 7.98 2.85 1.94
N LEU A 80 7.49 3.98 1.47
CA LEU A 80 8.28 4.88 0.61
C LEU A 80 9.41 5.59 1.38
N LEU A 81 9.10 6.16 2.55
CA LEU A 81 10.10 6.83 3.38
C LEU A 81 11.05 5.81 4.03
N GLY A 82 10.56 4.62 4.39
CA GLY A 82 11.40 3.54 4.93
C GLY A 82 12.42 3.02 3.92
N LEU A 83 12.05 2.92 2.63
CA LEU A 83 12.98 2.53 1.56
C LEU A 83 14.09 3.57 1.32
N ALA A 84 13.82 4.85 1.56
CA ALA A 84 14.77 5.93 1.29
C ALA A 84 16.09 5.74 2.04
N GLU A 85 16.05 5.37 3.32
CA GLU A 85 17.25 5.11 4.09
C GLU A 85 18.09 3.94 3.52
N ALA A 86 17.42 2.87 3.09
CA ALA A 86 18.08 1.74 2.43
C ALA A 86 18.69 2.18 1.08
N GLY A 87 17.99 3.04 0.34
CA GLY A 87 18.45 3.62 -0.91
C GLY A 87 19.73 4.42 -0.76
N LEU A 88 19.81 5.30 0.23
CA LEU A 88 21.03 6.06 0.53
C LEU A 88 22.22 5.15 0.84
N ARG A 89 22.00 4.05 1.58
CA ARG A 89 23.08 3.10 1.91
C ARG A 89 23.62 2.33 0.70
N CYS A 90 22.78 2.08 -0.31
CA CYS A 90 23.18 1.32 -1.49
C CYS A 90 23.38 2.17 -2.76
N GLY A 91 23.30 3.51 -2.64
CA GLY A 91 23.47 4.45 -3.76
C GLY A 91 22.32 4.47 -4.77
N ARG A 92 21.13 3.94 -4.40
CA ARG A 92 19.94 3.98 -5.24
C ARG A 92 18.97 5.03 -4.72
N THR A 93 18.91 6.15 -5.39
CA THR A 93 18.19 7.35 -4.94
C THR A 93 17.14 7.84 -5.92
N HIS A 94 16.72 7.00 -6.87
CA HIS A 94 15.70 7.35 -7.83
C HIS A 94 14.39 6.62 -7.55
N PHE A 95 13.30 7.39 -7.52
CA PHE A 95 11.93 6.91 -7.42
C PHE A 95 11.15 7.17 -8.70
N ILE A 96 10.29 6.25 -9.07
CA ILE A 96 9.36 6.42 -10.19
C ILE A 96 7.94 6.24 -9.62
N CYS A 97 7.00 7.12 -9.98
CA CYS A 97 5.59 6.93 -9.66
C CYS A 97 4.69 7.37 -10.82
N SER A 98 3.44 6.93 -10.82
CA SER A 98 2.47 7.41 -11.82
C SER A 98 1.96 8.81 -11.49
N ALA A 99 1.53 9.55 -12.52
CA ALA A 99 0.95 10.89 -12.36
C ALA A 99 -0.43 10.89 -11.69
N ILE A 100 -1.04 9.71 -11.55
CA ILE A 100 -2.41 9.56 -10.99
C ILE A 100 -2.42 8.90 -9.61
N GLU A 101 -1.26 8.81 -8.95
CA GLU A 101 -1.18 8.29 -7.60
C GLU A 101 -2.02 9.13 -6.62
N HIS A 102 -2.49 8.48 -5.55
CA HIS A 102 -3.11 9.20 -4.44
C HIS A 102 -2.10 10.10 -3.73
N LYS A 103 -2.56 11.17 -3.06
CA LYS A 103 -1.71 12.08 -2.26
C LYS A 103 -0.85 11.36 -1.23
N ALA A 104 -1.33 10.25 -0.68
CA ALA A 104 -0.59 9.41 0.25
C ALA A 104 0.70 8.81 -0.35
N VAL A 105 0.86 8.82 -1.68
CA VAL A 105 2.07 8.44 -2.42
C VAL A 105 2.80 9.69 -2.93
N LEU A 106 2.07 10.64 -3.54
CA LEU A 106 2.70 11.82 -4.15
C LEU A 106 3.40 12.70 -3.11
N GLU A 107 2.78 12.99 -1.97
CA GLU A 107 3.35 13.85 -0.93
C GLU A 107 4.66 13.29 -0.32
N PRO A 108 4.75 11.98 0.08
CA PRO A 108 6.05 11.39 0.45
C PRO A 108 7.09 11.44 -0.67
N ILE A 109 6.72 11.21 -1.93
CA ILE A 109 7.63 11.29 -3.07
C ILE A 109 8.14 12.72 -3.27
N GLU A 110 7.28 13.75 -3.16
CA GLU A 110 7.69 15.16 -3.18
C GLU A 110 8.65 15.50 -2.03
N SER A 111 8.39 14.98 -0.84
CA SER A 111 9.28 15.14 0.33
C SER A 111 10.64 14.51 0.10
N LEU A 112 10.69 13.33 -0.51
CA LEU A 112 11.94 12.67 -0.90
C LEU A 112 12.69 13.49 -1.94
N GLN A 113 11.99 14.02 -2.95
CA GLN A 113 12.60 14.91 -3.95
C GLN A 113 13.21 16.17 -3.32
N ALA A 114 12.50 16.80 -2.38
CA ALA A 114 13.02 17.93 -1.64
C ALA A 114 14.25 17.58 -0.77
N SER A 115 14.39 16.29 -0.39
CA SER A 115 15.51 15.75 0.36
C SER A 115 16.69 15.28 -0.53
N GLY A 116 16.62 15.51 -1.85
CA GLY A 116 17.70 15.23 -2.79
C GLY A 116 17.60 13.88 -3.52
N PHE A 117 16.48 13.17 -3.39
CA PHE A 117 16.20 12.02 -4.24
C PHE A 117 15.76 12.47 -5.62
N GLU A 118 16.08 11.67 -6.64
CA GLU A 118 15.58 11.89 -7.98
C GLU A 118 14.21 11.24 -8.16
N VAL A 119 13.30 11.92 -8.87
CA VAL A 119 11.92 11.45 -9.07
C VAL A 119 11.57 11.55 -10.54
N THR A 120 11.00 10.47 -11.09
CA THR A 120 10.35 10.46 -12.40
C THR A 120 8.86 10.19 -12.23
N ILE A 121 8.03 11.09 -12.74
CA ILE A 121 6.58 10.92 -12.78
C ILE A 121 6.18 10.40 -14.16
N LEU A 122 5.62 9.18 -14.20
CA LEU A 122 5.17 8.55 -15.43
C LEU A 122 3.87 9.18 -15.92
N PRO A 123 3.77 9.54 -17.18
CA PRO A 123 2.53 9.99 -17.76
C PRO A 123 1.54 8.83 -17.90
N VAL A 124 0.26 9.16 -17.86
CA VAL A 124 -0.83 8.25 -18.24
C VAL A 124 -1.40 8.64 -19.59
N ASP A 125 -2.07 7.71 -20.24
CA ASP A 125 -2.80 7.96 -21.46
C ASP A 125 -4.15 8.68 -21.16
N ARG A 126 -4.97 8.89 -22.19
CA ARG A 126 -6.27 9.58 -22.08
C ARG A 126 -7.30 8.80 -21.26
N THR A 127 -7.08 7.50 -21.05
CA THR A 127 -7.93 6.64 -20.23
C THR A 127 -7.46 6.58 -18.77
N GLY A 128 -6.31 7.16 -18.45
CA GLY A 128 -5.71 7.12 -17.11
C GLY A 128 -4.83 5.90 -16.88
N VAL A 129 -4.45 5.17 -17.93
CA VAL A 129 -3.55 4.01 -17.82
C VAL A 129 -2.09 4.46 -17.96
N VAL A 130 -1.22 3.98 -17.07
CA VAL A 130 0.22 4.26 -17.14
C VAL A 130 0.82 3.64 -18.40
N ARG A 131 1.74 4.39 -19.04
CA ARG A 131 2.44 3.89 -20.22
C ARG A 131 3.67 3.08 -19.81
N VAL A 132 3.60 1.77 -19.99
CA VAL A 132 4.69 0.84 -19.59
C VAL A 132 5.98 1.08 -20.37
N GLU A 133 5.87 1.56 -21.62
CA GLU A 133 7.04 1.96 -22.42
C GLU A 133 7.79 3.12 -21.75
N ALA A 134 7.06 4.10 -21.20
CA ALA A 134 7.65 5.20 -20.45
C ALA A 134 8.32 4.74 -19.15
N LEU A 135 7.80 3.69 -18.51
CA LEU A 135 8.48 3.06 -17.38
C LEU A 135 9.81 2.45 -17.81
N ALA A 136 9.81 1.67 -18.90
CA ALA A 136 11.04 1.04 -19.39
C ALA A 136 12.13 2.07 -19.75
N GLU A 137 11.73 3.22 -20.33
CA GLU A 137 12.64 4.33 -20.66
C GLU A 137 13.16 5.06 -19.40
N ALA A 138 12.37 5.10 -18.33
CA ALA A 138 12.69 5.79 -17.07
C ALA A 138 13.56 4.94 -16.12
N LEU A 139 13.57 3.62 -16.29
CA LEU A 139 14.37 2.70 -15.46
C LEU A 139 15.87 2.94 -15.65
N ARG A 140 16.59 2.99 -14.54
CA ARG A 140 18.05 3.15 -14.52
C ARG A 140 18.65 2.42 -13.30
N PRO A 141 19.97 2.15 -13.30
CA PRO A 141 20.61 1.38 -12.21
C PRO A 141 20.34 1.94 -10.80
N GLU A 142 20.16 3.26 -10.69
CA GLU A 142 19.89 3.98 -9.44
C GLU A 142 18.42 3.93 -9.04
N THR A 143 17.51 3.34 -9.84
CA THR A 143 16.10 3.22 -9.49
C THR A 143 15.93 2.31 -8.28
N LEU A 144 15.41 2.87 -7.20
CA LEU A 144 15.15 2.19 -5.94
C LEU A 144 13.74 1.59 -5.90
N CYS A 145 12.75 2.38 -6.31
CA CYS A 145 11.34 2.00 -6.19
C CYS A 145 10.53 2.55 -7.36
N VAL A 146 9.60 1.73 -7.83
CA VAL A 146 8.53 2.10 -8.75
C VAL A 146 7.21 1.96 -8.00
N SER A 147 6.42 3.03 -7.92
CA SER A 147 5.13 3.06 -7.23
C SER A 147 4.00 3.25 -8.23
N ILE A 148 3.13 2.27 -8.35
CA ILE A 148 1.96 2.29 -9.24
C ILE A 148 0.74 1.81 -8.46
N MET A 149 -0.31 2.64 -8.38
CA MET A 149 -1.56 2.21 -7.74
C MET A 149 -2.22 1.07 -8.52
N HIS A 150 -2.99 0.23 -7.84
CA HIS A 150 -3.72 -0.86 -8.51
C HIS A 150 -4.96 -0.32 -9.24
N VAL A 151 -5.82 0.35 -8.52
CA VAL A 151 -7.07 0.95 -9.03
C VAL A 151 -7.12 2.40 -8.62
N ASN A 152 -7.39 3.30 -9.56
CA ASN A 152 -7.53 4.72 -9.23
C ASN A 152 -8.84 4.97 -8.48
N ASN A 153 -8.74 5.64 -7.34
CA ASN A 153 -9.87 5.90 -6.43
C ASN A 153 -10.91 6.87 -6.98
N GLU A 154 -10.60 7.67 -8.01
CA GLU A 154 -11.52 8.63 -8.60
C GLU A 154 -12.15 8.11 -9.88
N THR A 155 -11.35 7.48 -10.75
CA THR A 155 -11.79 7.05 -12.08
C THR A 155 -12.13 5.57 -12.16
N GLY A 156 -11.68 4.74 -11.21
CA GLY A 156 -11.85 3.29 -11.22
C GLY A 156 -10.97 2.57 -12.24
N VAL A 157 -10.00 3.25 -12.84
CA VAL A 157 -9.12 2.67 -13.86
C VAL A 157 -8.14 1.70 -13.22
N LEU A 158 -8.09 0.47 -13.75
CA LEU A 158 -7.12 -0.56 -13.40
C LEU A 158 -5.79 -0.30 -14.10
N GLN A 159 -4.69 -0.39 -13.35
CA GLN A 159 -3.35 -0.26 -13.91
C GLN A 159 -2.80 -1.61 -14.38
N PRO A 160 -1.94 -1.64 -15.41
CA PRO A 160 -1.42 -2.86 -16.04
C PRO A 160 -0.26 -3.45 -15.19
N LEU A 161 -0.54 -3.91 -13.97
CA LEU A 161 0.48 -4.34 -13.02
C LEU A 161 1.29 -5.54 -13.51
N ASP A 162 0.70 -6.43 -14.31
CA ASP A 162 1.41 -7.57 -14.88
C ASP A 162 2.51 -7.13 -15.87
N GLU A 163 2.21 -6.12 -16.71
CA GLU A 163 3.17 -5.54 -17.64
C GLU A 163 4.23 -4.73 -16.90
N VAL A 164 3.85 -3.99 -15.84
CA VAL A 164 4.79 -3.29 -14.96
C VAL A 164 5.73 -4.28 -14.29
N ALA A 165 5.21 -5.38 -13.73
CA ALA A 165 6.02 -6.42 -13.10
C ALA A 165 6.99 -7.07 -14.10
N LYS A 166 6.54 -7.33 -15.34
CA LYS A 166 7.41 -7.82 -16.42
C LYS A 166 8.54 -6.84 -16.76
N ALA A 167 8.23 -5.55 -16.83
CA ALA A 167 9.27 -4.53 -17.10
C ALA A 167 10.33 -4.47 -16.00
N LEU A 168 9.98 -4.90 -14.78
CA LEU A 168 10.87 -4.93 -13.62
C LEU A 168 11.53 -6.30 -13.37
N GLN A 169 11.21 -7.34 -14.14
CA GLN A 169 11.62 -8.72 -13.86
C GLN A 169 13.14 -8.89 -13.66
N ASP A 170 13.94 -8.19 -14.46
CA ASP A 170 15.42 -8.23 -14.41
C ASP A 170 16.01 -6.99 -13.74
N HIS A 171 15.18 -6.19 -13.07
CA HIS A 171 15.60 -4.94 -12.44
C HIS A 171 15.54 -5.03 -10.91
N HIS A 172 16.47 -4.38 -10.22
CA HIS A 172 16.57 -4.42 -8.75
C HIS A 172 15.64 -3.43 -8.02
N ALA A 173 14.80 -2.67 -8.73
CA ALA A 173 13.84 -1.76 -8.10
C ALA A 173 12.72 -2.53 -7.40
N TRP A 174 12.29 -2.01 -6.27
CA TRP A 174 11.09 -2.48 -5.60
C TRP A 174 9.84 -2.02 -6.36
N LEU A 175 8.87 -2.89 -6.53
CA LEU A 175 7.54 -2.50 -6.97
C LEU A 175 6.67 -2.27 -5.73
N HIS A 176 6.25 -1.02 -5.53
CA HIS A 176 5.26 -0.62 -4.55
C HIS A 176 3.90 -0.50 -5.22
N ILE A 177 2.88 -1.10 -4.63
CA ILE A 177 1.51 -1.08 -5.15
C ILE A 177 0.60 -0.50 -4.08
N ASP A 178 0.03 0.69 -4.32
CA ASP A 178 -1.10 1.18 -3.53
C ASP A 178 -2.36 0.45 -3.98
N ALA A 179 -2.77 -0.54 -3.20
CA ALA A 179 -3.93 -1.36 -3.47
C ALA A 179 -5.15 -0.99 -2.60
N ALA A 180 -5.21 0.24 -2.07
CA ALA A 180 -6.31 0.69 -1.20
C ALA A 180 -7.69 0.48 -1.81
N GLN A 181 -7.82 0.52 -3.15
CA GLN A 181 -9.05 0.28 -3.90
C GLN A 181 -9.06 -1.08 -4.61
N GLY A 182 -8.01 -1.87 -4.53
CA GLY A 182 -7.86 -3.08 -5.34
C GLY A 182 -7.60 -4.37 -4.54
N PHE A 183 -7.62 -4.29 -3.20
CA PHE A 183 -7.39 -5.42 -2.31
C PHE A 183 -8.71 -6.15 -1.97
#